data_6110e40a8257adb7cfd072f5b2749ff0
#
_entry.id   6110e40a8257adb7cfd072f5b2749ff0
#
_cell.length_a   1.000
_cell.length_b   1.000
_cell.length_c   1.000
_cell.angle_alpha   90.00
_cell.angle_beta   90.00
_cell.angle_gamma   90.00
#
_symmetry.space_group_name_H-M   'P 1'
#
loop_
_entity.id
_entity.type
_entity.pdbx_description
1 polymer ?
#
loop_
_entity_poly.entity_id
_entity_poly.type
_entity_poly.pdbx_seq_one_letter_code
_entity_poly.pdbx_strand_id
1 'polypeptide(L)'
;PIKSSAASDVYKRQYHDMQDMEFTVENGKLYMLQTRNGKRTPAAALKIACDLVDEGMIDEKQAVAMIDPRSLDTLLHPQFDAKVLKETPVIGSALAASPGAACGRIVFTADDAKEWASRGEKVVLVRLETSPEDIEGMKAAQGILTVRGGMTSHAAVVARGMGTCCVSGCSEIKMDEENKQFELGGKTFHEGDWLSLDGSTGKIYDGAIPTVDASIGGEFGRVMGWADKYRRLQVRTNADTPHDAAQAKKFGAQGIGLCRTEHMFFNEDRIPAIREMICSDTVEQREKALAKLEPMQQSDFEGIYEAMEGCPVTIRF
;
A
#
# COMPACT_ATOMS: atom_id res chain seq x y z
N PRO A 1 28.00 -20.16 -33.01
CA PRO A 1 27.58 -19.36 -31.89
C PRO A 1 27.80 -20.10 -30.59
N ILE A 2 28.53 -19.46 -29.69
CA ILE A 2 28.74 -19.99 -28.33
C ILE A 2 27.35 -20.02 -27.66
N LYS A 3 26.88 -21.24 -27.35
CA LYS A 3 25.60 -21.42 -26.67
C LYS A 3 25.76 -21.08 -25.18
N SER A 4 25.88 -19.80 -24.86
CA SER A 4 25.84 -19.32 -23.46
C SER A 4 24.56 -19.74 -22.76
N SER A 5 23.44 -19.82 -23.49
CA SER A 5 22.16 -20.34 -23.00
C SER A 5 22.23 -21.76 -22.45
N ALA A 6 22.96 -22.67 -23.14
CA ALA A 6 23.10 -24.05 -22.66
C ALA A 6 23.88 -24.17 -21.36
N ALA A 7 24.92 -23.34 -21.16
CA ALA A 7 25.65 -23.30 -19.91
C ALA A 7 24.82 -22.71 -18.77
N SER A 8 24.02 -21.66 -19.06
CA SER A 8 23.10 -21.07 -18.07
C SER A 8 22.01 -22.05 -17.65
N ASP A 9 21.49 -22.85 -18.58
CA ASP A 9 20.47 -23.87 -18.28
C ASP A 9 20.98 -24.96 -17.34
N VAL A 10 22.27 -25.34 -17.44
CA VAL A 10 22.85 -26.33 -16.53
C VAL A 10 22.84 -25.84 -15.10
N TYR A 11 23.29 -24.60 -14.83
CA TYR A 11 23.30 -24.05 -13.49
C TYR A 11 21.89 -23.75 -12.98
N LYS A 12 21.01 -23.23 -13.83
CA LYS A 12 19.61 -23.01 -13.50
C LYS A 12 18.93 -24.32 -13.03
N ARG A 13 19.16 -25.43 -13.73
CA ARG A 13 18.66 -26.75 -13.34
C ARG A 13 19.30 -27.30 -12.08
N GLN A 14 20.61 -27.06 -11.87
CA GLN A 14 21.34 -27.53 -10.70
C GLN A 14 20.86 -26.82 -9.42
N TYR A 15 20.63 -25.50 -9.48
CA TYR A 15 20.23 -24.69 -8.34
C TYR A 15 18.71 -24.55 -8.20
N HIS A 16 17.93 -24.97 -9.19
CA HIS A 16 16.47 -24.79 -9.26
C HIS A 16 16.04 -23.34 -9.05
N ASP A 17 16.88 -22.38 -9.51
CA ASP A 17 16.63 -20.95 -9.37
C ASP A 17 17.38 -20.17 -10.48
N MET A 18 16.97 -18.91 -10.69
CA MET A 18 17.65 -17.98 -11.58
C MET A 18 19.02 -17.65 -11.03
N GLN A 19 20.03 -17.77 -11.90
CA GLN A 19 21.42 -17.54 -11.55
C GLN A 19 21.98 -16.30 -12.25
N ASP A 20 22.74 -15.52 -11.50
CA ASP A 20 23.62 -14.46 -12.00
C ASP A 20 24.99 -15.06 -12.25
N MET A 21 25.48 -14.98 -13.48
CA MET A 21 26.66 -15.70 -13.93
C MET A 21 27.68 -14.76 -14.56
N GLU A 22 28.94 -14.97 -14.18
CA GLU A 22 30.09 -14.33 -14.80
C GLU A 22 30.85 -15.34 -15.65
N PHE A 23 31.20 -14.97 -16.85
CA PHE A 23 31.95 -15.83 -17.76
C PHE A 23 32.89 -15.03 -18.67
N THR A 24 33.89 -15.69 -19.21
CA THR A 24 34.75 -15.15 -20.27
C THR A 24 34.79 -16.09 -21.48
N VAL A 25 35.20 -15.55 -22.60
CA VAL A 25 35.36 -16.33 -23.82
C VAL A 25 36.78 -16.15 -24.33
N GLU A 26 37.51 -17.25 -24.47
CA GLU A 26 38.86 -17.27 -25.02
C GLU A 26 38.95 -18.32 -26.12
N ASN A 27 39.47 -17.92 -27.28
CA ASN A 27 39.62 -18.80 -28.46
C ASN A 27 38.32 -19.55 -28.83
N GLY A 28 37.18 -18.90 -28.73
CA GLY A 28 35.84 -19.48 -29.02
C GLY A 28 35.31 -20.45 -27.97
N LYS A 29 36.01 -20.61 -26.83
CA LYS A 29 35.60 -21.46 -25.72
C LYS A 29 35.09 -20.61 -24.55
N LEU A 30 33.94 -21.00 -24.03
CA LEU A 30 33.31 -20.36 -22.84
C LEU A 30 33.94 -20.91 -21.55
N TYR A 31 34.31 -20.01 -20.64
CA TYR A 31 34.78 -20.33 -19.29
C TYR A 31 33.89 -19.65 -18.28
N MET A 32 33.25 -20.45 -17.43
CA MET A 32 32.44 -19.93 -16.31
C MET A 32 33.40 -19.52 -15.19
N LEU A 33 33.22 -18.28 -14.69
CA LEU A 33 34.06 -17.71 -13.65
C LEU A 33 33.33 -17.77 -12.28
N GLN A 34 32.06 -17.42 -12.28
CA GLN A 34 31.24 -17.38 -11.04
C GLN A 34 29.78 -17.61 -11.36
N THR A 35 29.05 -18.22 -10.43
CA THR A 35 27.59 -18.25 -10.39
C THR A 35 27.12 -17.94 -8.98
N ARG A 36 25.98 -17.23 -8.88
CA ARG A 36 25.34 -16.86 -7.62
C ARG A 36 23.83 -16.69 -7.82
N ASN A 37 23.07 -16.78 -6.74
CA ASN A 37 21.65 -16.47 -6.81
C ASN A 37 21.44 -15.01 -7.21
N GLY A 38 20.68 -14.78 -8.26
CA GLY A 38 20.41 -13.43 -8.78
C GLY A 38 19.60 -12.61 -7.81
N LYS A 39 20.08 -11.38 -7.54
CA LYS A 39 19.25 -10.37 -6.84
C LYS A 39 18.10 -9.99 -7.74
N ARG A 40 16.90 -9.86 -7.16
CA ARG A 40 15.68 -9.63 -7.92
C ARG A 40 14.72 -8.68 -7.21
N THR A 41 13.95 -7.94 -7.98
CA THR A 41 12.83 -7.16 -7.47
C THR A 41 11.66 -8.10 -7.12
N PRO A 42 10.69 -7.67 -6.30
CA PRO A 42 9.50 -8.48 -5.99
C PRO A 42 8.74 -8.95 -7.24
N ALA A 43 8.53 -8.08 -8.22
CA ALA A 43 7.90 -8.45 -9.49
C ALA A 43 8.71 -9.51 -10.27
N ALA A 44 10.04 -9.37 -10.32
CA ALA A 44 10.91 -10.35 -10.95
C ALA A 44 10.87 -11.69 -10.21
N ALA A 45 10.78 -11.69 -8.86
CA ALA A 45 10.66 -12.91 -8.08
C ALA A 45 9.41 -13.72 -8.44
N LEU A 46 8.25 -13.03 -8.57
CA LEU A 46 7.00 -13.67 -9.00
C LEU A 46 7.12 -14.27 -10.40
N LYS A 47 7.66 -13.48 -11.35
CA LYS A 47 7.84 -13.97 -12.72
C LYS A 47 8.78 -15.16 -12.79
N ILE A 48 9.92 -15.12 -12.11
CA ILE A 48 10.89 -16.21 -12.08
C ILE A 48 10.24 -17.47 -11.49
N ALA A 49 9.50 -17.36 -10.39
CA ALA A 49 8.82 -18.50 -9.79
C ALA A 49 7.80 -19.12 -10.76
N CYS A 50 7.02 -18.30 -11.48
CA CYS A 50 6.09 -18.78 -12.49
C CYS A 50 6.81 -19.46 -13.67
N ASP A 51 7.87 -18.85 -14.20
CA ASP A 51 8.65 -19.39 -15.31
C ASP A 51 9.31 -20.74 -14.95
N LEU A 52 9.84 -20.88 -13.71
CA LEU A 52 10.42 -22.14 -13.25
C LEU A 52 9.39 -23.27 -13.12
N VAL A 53 8.16 -22.96 -12.74
CA VAL A 53 7.06 -23.94 -12.74
C VAL A 53 6.69 -24.30 -14.18
N ASP A 54 6.55 -23.33 -15.07
CA ASP A 54 6.18 -23.55 -16.48
C ASP A 54 7.26 -24.37 -17.21
N GLU A 55 8.53 -24.24 -16.84
CA GLU A 55 9.65 -25.03 -17.34
C GLU A 55 9.76 -26.42 -16.67
N GLY A 56 8.93 -26.71 -15.67
CA GLY A 56 8.94 -27.98 -14.94
C GLY A 56 10.17 -28.19 -14.04
N MET A 57 10.84 -27.11 -13.65
CA MET A 57 12.04 -27.17 -12.79
C MET A 57 11.70 -27.27 -11.31
N ILE A 58 10.58 -26.67 -10.89
CA ILE A 58 10.06 -26.70 -9.54
C ILE A 58 8.55 -26.95 -9.57
N ASP A 59 7.99 -27.36 -8.44
CA ASP A 59 6.54 -27.46 -8.27
C ASP A 59 5.94 -26.14 -7.72
N GLU A 60 4.61 -26.02 -7.76
CA GLU A 60 3.88 -24.84 -7.28
C GLU A 60 4.17 -24.54 -5.80
N LYS A 61 4.34 -25.57 -4.96
CA LYS A 61 4.61 -25.41 -3.54
C LYS A 61 6.02 -24.85 -3.30
N GLN A 62 6.99 -25.30 -4.08
CA GLN A 62 8.35 -24.77 -4.07
C GLN A 62 8.36 -23.31 -4.56
N ALA A 63 7.60 -23.01 -5.61
CA ALA A 63 7.45 -21.65 -6.14
C ALA A 63 6.92 -20.67 -5.06
N VAL A 64 5.88 -21.05 -4.32
CA VAL A 64 5.36 -20.24 -3.20
C VAL A 64 6.41 -20.07 -2.11
N ALA A 65 7.16 -21.12 -1.78
CA ALA A 65 8.19 -21.06 -0.74
C ALA A 65 9.41 -20.19 -1.11
N MET A 66 9.66 -19.95 -2.41
CA MET A 66 10.73 -19.07 -2.88
C MET A 66 10.44 -17.57 -2.68
N ILE A 67 9.18 -17.20 -2.50
CA ILE A 67 8.75 -15.81 -2.42
C ILE A 67 8.81 -15.34 -0.96
N ASP A 68 9.55 -14.25 -0.70
CA ASP A 68 9.46 -13.55 0.58
C ASP A 68 8.15 -12.74 0.63
N PRO A 69 7.19 -13.11 1.51
CA PRO A 69 5.90 -12.42 1.59
C PRO A 69 6.02 -10.94 1.93
N ARG A 70 7.09 -10.53 2.66
CA ARG A 70 7.33 -9.13 3.00
C ARG A 70 7.63 -8.28 1.76
N SER A 71 8.24 -8.87 0.75
CA SER A 71 8.55 -8.17 -0.50
C SER A 71 7.30 -7.87 -1.33
N LEU A 72 6.23 -8.65 -1.13
CA LEU A 72 4.98 -8.48 -1.88
C LEU A 72 4.20 -7.23 -1.47
N ASP A 73 4.42 -6.73 -0.27
CA ASP A 73 3.75 -5.52 0.24
C ASP A 73 3.94 -4.33 -0.72
N THR A 74 5.13 -4.17 -1.27
CA THR A 74 5.42 -3.11 -2.25
C THR A 74 4.61 -3.23 -3.55
N LEU A 75 4.15 -4.43 -3.92
CA LEU A 75 3.34 -4.68 -5.12
C LEU A 75 1.85 -4.40 -4.91
N LEU A 76 1.41 -4.30 -3.65
CA LEU A 76 0.03 -3.99 -3.28
C LEU A 76 -0.26 -2.48 -3.29
N HIS A 77 0.78 -1.67 -3.48
CA HIS A 77 0.66 -0.21 -3.56
C HIS A 77 0.91 0.29 -4.99
N PRO A 78 0.38 1.47 -5.36
CA PRO A 78 0.69 2.10 -6.64
C PRO A 78 2.20 2.23 -6.85
N GLN A 79 2.64 2.07 -8.09
CA GLN A 79 4.04 2.20 -8.48
C GLN A 79 4.18 3.22 -9.62
N PHE A 80 5.37 3.78 -9.78
CA PHE A 80 5.64 4.66 -10.92
C PHE A 80 5.84 3.86 -12.22
N ASP A 81 5.51 4.49 -13.34
CA ASP A 81 5.92 3.99 -14.65
C ASP A 81 7.46 3.89 -14.70
N ALA A 82 7.96 2.67 -14.94
CA ALA A 82 9.39 2.37 -14.86
C ALA A 82 10.24 3.09 -15.93
N LYS A 83 9.63 3.49 -17.06
CA LYS A 83 10.35 4.21 -18.12
C LYS A 83 10.54 5.66 -17.73
N VAL A 84 9.46 6.33 -17.31
CA VAL A 84 9.49 7.72 -16.88
C VAL A 84 10.36 7.90 -15.63
N LEU A 85 10.27 6.96 -14.68
CA LEU A 85 11.07 6.99 -13.46
C LEU A 85 12.58 6.98 -13.72
N LYS A 86 13.05 6.23 -14.72
CA LYS A 86 14.48 6.15 -15.07
C LYS A 86 15.04 7.46 -15.63
N GLU A 87 14.19 8.24 -16.27
CA GLU A 87 14.56 9.52 -16.91
C GLU A 87 14.41 10.71 -15.96
N THR A 88 13.72 10.53 -14.83
CA THR A 88 13.44 11.61 -13.87
C THR A 88 14.51 11.63 -12.76
N PRO A 89 15.22 12.75 -12.59
CA PRO A 89 16.24 12.84 -11.54
C PRO A 89 15.62 12.90 -10.14
N VAL A 90 16.30 12.27 -9.18
CA VAL A 90 15.97 12.37 -7.76
C VAL A 90 16.41 13.75 -7.26
N ILE A 91 15.52 14.51 -6.66
CA ILE A 91 15.78 15.84 -6.10
C ILE A 91 16.00 15.84 -4.59
N GLY A 92 15.61 14.78 -3.90
CA GLY A 92 15.79 14.60 -2.46
C GLY A 92 15.50 13.18 -2.04
N SER A 93 15.89 12.83 -0.82
CA SER A 93 15.63 11.52 -0.24
C SER A 93 15.44 11.64 1.27
N ALA A 94 14.49 10.89 1.79
CA ALA A 94 14.21 10.85 3.23
C ALA A 94 13.70 9.45 3.63
N LEU A 95 13.08 9.33 4.79
CA LEU A 95 12.63 8.06 5.32
C LEU A 95 11.43 7.52 4.54
N ALA A 96 11.54 6.30 4.03
CA ALA A 96 10.45 5.54 3.45
C ALA A 96 9.48 5.12 4.57
N ALA A 97 8.50 5.97 4.88
CA ALA A 97 7.65 5.81 6.06
C ALA A 97 6.39 4.99 5.80
N SER A 98 5.83 5.09 4.60
CA SER A 98 4.71 4.25 4.14
C SER A 98 4.83 4.00 2.64
N PRO A 99 4.74 2.74 2.17
CA PRO A 99 5.05 2.38 0.80
C PRO A 99 4.04 2.96 -0.21
N GLY A 100 4.42 2.90 -1.50
CA GLY A 100 3.62 3.34 -2.64
C GLY A 100 4.24 4.51 -3.38
N ALA A 101 3.74 4.74 -4.60
CA ALA A 101 4.07 5.88 -5.43
C ALA A 101 2.92 6.88 -5.39
N ALA A 102 3.23 8.14 -5.15
CA ALA A 102 2.27 9.22 -5.16
C ALA A 102 2.73 10.33 -6.09
N CYS A 103 1.80 10.87 -6.87
CA CYS A 103 2.01 12.03 -7.71
C CYS A 103 0.85 13.00 -7.55
N GLY A 104 1.14 14.25 -7.31
CA GLY A 104 0.10 15.25 -7.11
C GLY A 104 0.64 16.67 -7.06
N ARG A 105 -0.30 17.62 -6.98
CA ARG A 105 0.01 19.02 -6.77
C ARG A 105 0.33 19.29 -5.30
N ILE A 106 1.33 20.08 -5.04
CA ILE A 106 1.76 20.46 -3.70
C ILE A 106 0.67 21.30 -3.04
N VAL A 107 0.31 20.91 -1.82
CA VAL A 107 -0.51 21.69 -0.90
C VAL A 107 0.12 21.69 0.48
N PHE A 108 -0.07 22.77 1.25
CA PHE A 108 0.61 22.98 2.51
C PHE A 108 -0.29 22.85 3.74
N THR A 109 -1.61 22.81 3.55
CA THR A 109 -2.56 22.63 4.65
C THR A 109 -3.51 21.46 4.42
N ALA A 110 -4.04 20.91 5.50
CA ALA A 110 -5.04 19.84 5.43
C ALA A 110 -6.34 20.31 4.74
N ASP A 111 -6.70 21.58 4.93
CA ASP A 111 -7.90 22.14 4.32
C ASP A 111 -7.72 22.33 2.80
N ASP A 112 -6.57 22.84 2.35
CA ASP A 112 -6.24 22.91 0.92
C ASP A 112 -6.25 21.51 0.28
N ALA A 113 -5.72 20.49 0.99
CA ALA A 113 -5.74 19.11 0.51
C ALA A 113 -7.17 18.60 0.27
N LYS A 114 -8.07 18.85 1.22
CA LYS A 114 -9.50 18.48 1.09
C LYS A 114 -10.17 19.25 -0.05
N GLU A 115 -9.98 20.56 -0.11
CA GLU A 115 -10.58 21.42 -1.11
C GLU A 115 -10.16 21.02 -2.53
N TRP A 116 -8.85 20.84 -2.77
CA TRP A 116 -8.35 20.48 -4.09
C TRP A 116 -8.74 19.05 -4.49
N ALA A 117 -8.71 18.10 -3.54
CA ALA A 117 -9.18 16.74 -3.79
C ALA A 117 -10.69 16.70 -4.13
N SER A 118 -11.51 17.54 -3.50
CA SER A 118 -12.95 17.65 -3.81
C SER A 118 -13.22 18.14 -5.22
N ARG A 119 -12.28 18.87 -5.82
CA ARG A 119 -12.33 19.32 -7.23
C ARG A 119 -11.80 18.26 -8.21
N GLY A 120 -11.36 17.10 -7.71
CA GLY A 120 -10.78 16.02 -8.52
C GLY A 120 -9.27 16.15 -8.76
N GLU A 121 -8.59 17.10 -8.12
CA GLU A 121 -7.13 17.24 -8.21
C GLU A 121 -6.42 16.19 -7.36
N LYS A 122 -5.34 15.62 -7.89
CA LYS A 122 -4.43 14.80 -7.11
C LYS A 122 -3.47 15.70 -6.35
N VAL A 123 -3.37 15.53 -5.03
CA VAL A 123 -2.55 16.39 -4.18
C VAL A 123 -1.51 15.62 -3.37
N VAL A 124 -0.39 16.27 -3.12
CA VAL A 124 0.66 15.84 -2.19
C VAL A 124 0.69 16.85 -1.05
N LEU A 125 0.42 16.38 0.16
CA LEU A 125 0.42 17.21 1.36
C LEU A 125 1.86 17.35 1.87
N VAL A 126 2.39 18.57 1.89
CA VAL A 126 3.74 18.89 2.36
C VAL A 126 3.66 19.70 3.64
N ARG A 127 4.18 19.17 4.75
CA ARG A 127 4.11 19.80 6.07
C ARG A 127 5.48 19.81 6.74
N LEU A 128 5.67 20.75 7.65
CA LEU A 128 6.81 20.69 8.57
C LEU A 128 6.74 19.42 9.41
N GLU A 129 5.60 19.17 10.01
CA GLU A 129 5.16 17.93 10.70
C GLU A 129 3.64 17.87 10.67
N THR A 130 3.05 16.69 10.85
CA THR A 130 1.57 16.54 10.89
C THR A 130 1.10 16.37 12.33
N SER A 131 -0.14 16.82 12.57
CA SER A 131 -0.87 16.70 13.82
C SER A 131 -2.17 15.89 13.63
N PRO A 132 -2.87 15.49 14.70
CA PRO A 132 -4.19 14.84 14.60
C PRO A 132 -5.22 15.65 13.81
N GLU A 133 -5.09 16.96 13.76
CA GLU A 133 -6.00 17.85 13.01
C GLU A 133 -5.82 17.71 11.49
N ASP A 134 -4.66 17.22 11.04
CA ASP A 134 -4.34 17.03 9.62
C ASP A 134 -4.94 15.74 9.03
N ILE A 135 -5.54 14.85 9.82
CA ILE A 135 -5.97 13.51 9.41
C ILE A 135 -6.88 13.54 8.17
N GLU A 136 -7.84 14.44 8.10
CA GLU A 136 -8.76 14.52 6.97
C GLU A 136 -8.05 14.98 5.68
N GLY A 137 -7.08 15.90 5.79
CA GLY A 137 -6.23 16.30 4.66
C GLY A 137 -5.29 15.18 4.22
N MET A 138 -4.75 14.43 5.19
CA MET A 138 -3.90 13.27 4.91
C MET A 138 -4.66 12.17 4.16
N LYS A 139 -5.96 11.93 4.48
CA LYS A 139 -6.82 11.00 3.76
C LYS A 139 -7.11 11.45 2.33
N ALA A 140 -7.28 12.74 2.11
CA ALA A 140 -7.56 13.31 0.80
C ALA A 140 -6.32 13.31 -0.13
N ALA A 141 -5.11 13.31 0.45
CA ALA A 141 -3.86 13.38 -0.29
C ALA A 141 -3.46 12.01 -0.89
N GLN A 142 -2.86 12.03 -2.08
CA GLN A 142 -2.22 10.85 -2.69
C GLN A 142 -0.94 10.46 -1.96
N GLY A 143 -0.24 11.44 -1.38
CA GLY A 143 1.00 11.24 -0.66
C GLY A 143 1.28 12.34 0.34
N ILE A 144 2.13 12.03 1.31
CA ILE A 144 2.48 12.90 2.41
C ILE A 144 4.00 13.05 2.47
N LEU A 145 4.47 14.29 2.53
CA LEU A 145 5.87 14.64 2.70
C LEU A 145 6.04 15.48 3.94
N THR A 146 6.91 15.08 4.87
CA THR A 146 7.21 15.91 6.04
C THR A 146 8.69 16.24 6.14
N VAL A 147 8.98 17.45 6.61
CA VAL A 147 10.36 17.91 6.86
C VAL A 147 10.92 17.26 8.12
N ARG A 148 10.11 17.16 9.16
CA ARG A 148 10.44 16.51 10.43
C ARG A 148 9.67 15.19 10.58
N GLY A 149 10.24 14.29 11.36
CA GLY A 149 9.60 13.04 11.73
C GLY A 149 10.45 11.82 11.45
N GLY A 150 10.06 10.70 12.05
CA GLY A 150 10.70 9.39 11.92
C GLY A 150 9.63 8.30 11.74
N MET A 151 10.03 7.02 11.84
CA MET A 151 9.10 5.87 11.69
C MET A 151 7.96 5.84 12.70
N THR A 152 8.11 6.52 13.83
CA THR A 152 7.11 6.63 14.90
C THR A 152 6.40 7.98 14.94
N SER A 153 6.69 8.89 13.97
CA SER A 153 6.00 10.17 13.86
C SER A 153 4.51 9.98 13.53
N HIS A 154 3.70 10.99 13.87
CA HIS A 154 2.27 10.99 13.54
C HIS A 154 2.03 10.73 12.05
N ALA A 155 2.75 11.44 11.17
CA ALA A 155 2.65 11.23 9.71
C ALA A 155 2.90 9.77 9.32
N ALA A 156 3.97 9.16 9.81
CA ALA A 156 4.35 7.80 9.45
C ALA A 156 3.35 6.74 9.95
N VAL A 157 2.88 6.89 11.19
CA VAL A 157 1.93 5.93 11.79
C VAL A 157 0.57 6.01 11.11
N VAL A 158 0.05 7.22 10.93
CA VAL A 158 -1.26 7.46 10.33
C VAL A 158 -1.26 7.08 8.84
N ALA A 159 -0.24 7.48 8.08
CA ALA A 159 -0.13 7.13 6.67
C ALA A 159 -0.09 5.61 6.44
N ARG A 160 0.65 4.86 7.27
CA ARG A 160 0.64 3.39 7.20
C ARG A 160 -0.73 2.80 7.53
N GLY A 161 -1.41 3.35 8.53
CA GLY A 161 -2.77 2.91 8.88
C GLY A 161 -3.78 3.15 7.76
N MET A 162 -3.57 4.19 6.94
CA MET A 162 -4.42 4.55 5.79
C MET A 162 -3.98 3.88 4.48
N GLY A 163 -2.78 3.28 4.42
CA GLY A 163 -2.17 2.80 3.18
C GLY A 163 -1.75 3.92 2.22
N THR A 164 -1.56 5.15 2.71
CA THR A 164 -1.17 6.31 1.93
C THR A 164 0.36 6.42 1.84
N CYS A 165 0.88 6.70 0.65
CA CYS A 165 2.32 6.94 0.43
C CYS A 165 2.85 8.03 1.37
N CYS A 166 3.97 7.76 2.07
CA CYS A 166 4.56 8.76 2.96
C CYS A 166 6.10 8.72 2.92
N VAL A 167 6.67 9.90 2.70
CA VAL A 167 8.10 10.18 2.86
C VAL A 167 8.26 11.15 4.03
N SER A 168 8.96 10.75 5.09
CA SER A 168 9.01 11.50 6.34
C SER A 168 10.44 11.92 6.69
N GLY A 169 10.57 13.10 7.30
CA GLY A 169 11.87 13.56 7.83
C GLY A 169 12.85 14.04 6.77
N CYS A 170 12.38 14.70 5.71
CA CYS A 170 13.22 15.32 4.70
C CYS A 170 13.85 16.63 5.21
N SER A 171 14.92 16.52 5.98
CA SER A 171 15.62 17.66 6.58
C SER A 171 16.32 18.58 5.58
N GLU A 172 16.46 18.14 4.32
CA GLU A 172 17.02 18.97 3.23
C GLU A 172 16.03 20.04 2.76
N ILE A 173 14.73 19.89 3.05
CA ILE A 173 13.71 20.87 2.72
C ILE A 173 13.85 22.11 3.60
N LYS A 174 13.95 23.27 2.95
CA LYS A 174 13.81 24.56 3.60
C LYS A 174 12.38 25.05 3.40
N MET A 175 11.56 24.85 4.42
CA MET A 175 10.12 25.16 4.38
C MET A 175 9.87 26.63 4.71
N ASP A 176 8.99 27.26 3.93
CA ASP A 176 8.40 28.57 4.18
C ASP A 176 6.87 28.43 4.07
N GLU A 177 6.25 28.07 5.19
CA GLU A 177 4.79 27.81 5.24
C GLU A 177 3.97 29.10 5.03
N GLU A 178 4.50 30.28 5.41
CA GLU A 178 3.78 31.54 5.25
C GLU A 178 3.61 31.92 3.77
N ASN A 179 4.64 31.67 2.97
CA ASN A 179 4.60 31.93 1.52
C ASN A 179 4.20 30.70 0.70
N LYS A 180 3.78 29.63 1.35
CA LYS A 180 3.39 28.35 0.70
C LYS A 180 4.43 27.90 -0.32
N GLN A 181 5.69 27.79 0.10
CA GLN A 181 6.81 27.36 -0.74
C GLN A 181 7.86 26.58 0.06
N PHE A 182 8.71 25.85 -0.63
CA PHE A 182 9.90 25.23 -0.05
C PHE A 182 11.02 25.10 -1.09
N GLU A 183 12.25 25.02 -0.60
CA GLU A 183 13.42 24.70 -1.43
C GLU A 183 13.86 23.26 -1.22
N LEU A 184 14.13 22.54 -2.30
CA LEU A 184 14.69 21.19 -2.30
C LEU A 184 15.49 20.95 -3.58
N GLY A 185 16.67 20.33 -3.48
CA GLY A 185 17.51 20.02 -4.65
C GLY A 185 17.93 21.25 -5.46
N GLY A 186 18.01 22.43 -4.84
CA GLY A 186 18.37 23.69 -5.49
C GLY A 186 17.24 24.35 -6.29
N LYS A 187 16.00 23.86 -6.17
CA LYS A 187 14.80 24.40 -6.80
C LYS A 187 13.80 24.85 -5.74
N THR A 188 13.07 25.93 -6.00
CA THR A 188 11.95 26.39 -5.20
C THR A 188 10.66 25.83 -5.77
N PHE A 189 9.84 25.23 -4.91
CA PHE A 189 8.52 24.69 -5.21
C PHE A 189 7.44 25.51 -4.52
N HIS A 190 6.37 25.78 -5.23
CA HIS A 190 5.23 26.56 -4.77
C HIS A 190 3.98 25.68 -4.70
N GLU A 191 2.96 26.18 -4.01
CA GLU A 191 1.65 25.56 -4.02
C GLU A 191 1.14 25.37 -5.48
N GLY A 192 0.67 24.17 -5.78
CA GLY A 192 0.20 23.79 -7.10
C GLY A 192 1.26 23.25 -8.06
N ASP A 193 2.54 23.31 -7.73
CA ASP A 193 3.58 22.60 -8.50
C ASP A 193 3.41 21.07 -8.36
N TRP A 194 3.88 20.34 -9.37
CA TRP A 194 3.83 18.88 -9.34
C TRP A 194 4.99 18.29 -8.57
N LEU A 195 4.69 17.31 -7.72
CA LEU A 195 5.67 16.54 -6.97
C LEU A 195 5.34 15.07 -7.02
N SER A 196 6.35 14.22 -7.09
CA SER A 196 6.20 12.77 -7.02
C SER A 196 7.03 12.18 -5.88
N LEU A 197 6.40 11.29 -5.09
CA LEU A 197 6.97 10.64 -3.91
C LEU A 197 7.02 9.13 -4.09
N ASP A 198 8.16 8.52 -3.82
CA ASP A 198 8.32 7.07 -3.70
C ASP A 198 8.41 6.70 -2.22
N GLY A 199 7.30 6.33 -1.62
CA GLY A 199 7.23 5.91 -0.23
C GLY A 199 7.90 4.57 0.07
N SER A 200 8.22 3.79 -0.96
CA SER A 200 8.95 2.52 -0.82
C SER A 200 10.46 2.71 -0.71
N THR A 201 11.00 3.75 -1.36
CA THR A 201 12.45 4.05 -1.37
C THR A 201 12.80 5.33 -0.64
N GLY A 202 11.82 6.17 -0.31
CA GLY A 202 12.01 7.49 0.31
C GLY A 202 12.49 8.58 -0.66
N LYS A 203 12.45 8.33 -1.96
CA LYS A 203 12.91 9.28 -2.98
C LYS A 203 11.84 10.28 -3.36
N ILE A 204 12.28 11.48 -3.69
CA ILE A 204 11.44 12.60 -4.09
C ILE A 204 11.87 13.05 -5.49
N TYR A 205 10.89 13.32 -6.36
CA TYR A 205 11.11 13.67 -7.76
C TYR A 205 10.36 14.94 -8.13
N ASP A 206 10.97 15.74 -9.00
CA ASP A 206 10.35 16.94 -9.58
C ASP A 206 9.38 16.56 -10.69
N GLY A 207 8.17 17.08 -10.63
CA GLY A 207 7.16 16.91 -11.67
C GLY A 207 6.22 15.72 -11.49
N ALA A 208 5.41 15.51 -12.51
CA ALA A 208 4.35 14.49 -12.53
C ALA A 208 4.86 13.18 -13.16
N ILE A 209 5.15 12.18 -12.34
CA ILE A 209 5.45 10.83 -12.80
C ILE A 209 4.13 10.02 -12.78
N PRO A 210 3.70 9.44 -13.91
CA PRO A 210 2.51 8.61 -13.94
C PRO A 210 2.61 7.42 -12.96
N THR A 211 1.53 7.16 -12.26
CA THR A 211 1.41 6.01 -11.37
C THR A 211 0.59 4.92 -12.03
N VAL A 212 0.97 3.67 -11.79
CA VAL A 212 0.26 2.47 -12.19
C VAL A 212 -0.31 1.85 -10.92
N ASP A 213 -1.62 1.60 -10.93
CA ASP A 213 -2.29 0.98 -9.79
C ASP A 213 -1.77 -0.44 -9.56
N ALA A 214 -1.78 -0.87 -8.29
CA ALA A 214 -1.45 -2.22 -7.91
C ALA A 214 -2.36 -3.22 -8.63
N SER A 215 -1.78 -4.17 -9.33
CA SER A 215 -2.52 -5.23 -10.02
C SER A 215 -2.29 -6.57 -9.31
N ILE A 216 -3.38 -7.15 -8.79
CA ILE A 216 -3.38 -8.51 -8.20
C ILE A 216 -3.49 -9.60 -9.30
N GLY A 217 -3.38 -9.23 -10.56
CA GLY A 217 -3.43 -10.13 -11.72
C GLY A 217 -2.07 -10.74 -12.11
N GLY A 218 -2.04 -11.45 -13.24
CA GLY A 218 -0.82 -12.00 -13.82
C GLY A 218 -0.09 -13.00 -12.91
N GLU A 219 1.22 -12.88 -12.81
CA GLU A 219 2.09 -13.74 -12.00
C GLU A 219 1.75 -13.69 -10.50
N PHE A 220 1.38 -12.50 -9.97
CA PHE A 220 0.93 -12.36 -8.59
C PHE A 220 -0.32 -13.22 -8.32
N GLY A 221 -1.32 -13.11 -9.19
CA GLY A 221 -2.57 -13.90 -9.08
C GLY A 221 -2.31 -15.42 -9.15
N ARG A 222 -1.38 -15.86 -10.01
CA ARG A 222 -0.98 -17.28 -10.11
C ARG A 222 -0.37 -17.79 -8.81
N VAL A 223 0.60 -17.06 -8.27
CA VAL A 223 1.29 -17.44 -7.01
C VAL A 223 0.30 -17.43 -5.85
N MET A 224 -0.61 -16.45 -5.77
CA MET A 224 -1.66 -16.43 -4.75
C MET A 224 -2.62 -17.61 -4.87
N GLY A 225 -2.99 -18.00 -6.11
CA GLY A 225 -3.79 -19.20 -6.35
C GLY A 225 -3.10 -20.48 -5.87
N TRP A 226 -1.80 -20.60 -6.07
CA TRP A 226 -1.01 -21.71 -5.52
C TRP A 226 -0.94 -21.65 -3.99
N ALA A 227 -0.71 -20.48 -3.41
CA ALA A 227 -0.71 -20.31 -1.96
C ALA A 227 -2.05 -20.73 -1.35
N ASP A 228 -3.17 -20.35 -1.95
CA ASP A 228 -4.51 -20.74 -1.52
C ASP A 228 -4.75 -22.28 -1.61
N LYS A 229 -4.16 -22.94 -2.59
CA LYS A 229 -4.24 -24.41 -2.74
C LYS A 229 -3.54 -25.16 -1.60
N TYR A 230 -2.43 -24.61 -1.08
CA TYR A 230 -1.59 -25.30 -0.08
C TYR A 230 -1.78 -24.80 1.36
N ARG A 231 -2.38 -23.62 1.57
CA ARG A 231 -2.61 -23.09 2.90
C ARG A 231 -3.59 -23.95 3.71
N ARG A 232 -3.38 -24.00 5.02
CA ARG A 232 -4.28 -24.69 5.95
C ARG A 232 -5.16 -23.74 6.75
N LEU A 233 -4.68 -22.50 6.94
CA LEU A 233 -5.39 -21.48 7.69
C LEU A 233 -6.23 -20.60 6.75
N GLN A 234 -7.38 -20.17 7.25
CA GLN A 234 -8.22 -19.17 6.59
C GLN A 234 -7.74 -17.77 6.97
N VAL A 235 -7.83 -16.84 6.02
CA VAL A 235 -7.54 -15.44 6.26
C VAL A 235 -8.84 -14.70 6.55
N ARG A 236 -8.92 -14.08 7.74
CA ARG A 236 -10.02 -13.22 8.13
C ARG A 236 -9.50 -11.81 8.38
N THR A 237 -10.28 -10.82 8.00
CA THR A 237 -9.94 -9.40 8.17
C THR A 237 -10.85 -8.74 9.20
N ASN A 238 -10.51 -7.52 9.61
CA ASN A 238 -11.43 -6.68 10.36
C ASN A 238 -12.22 -5.83 9.37
N ALA A 239 -13.53 -5.74 9.58
CA ALA A 239 -14.41 -4.84 8.85
C ALA A 239 -15.59 -4.47 9.74
N ASP A 240 -15.93 -3.17 9.77
CA ASP A 240 -16.93 -2.61 10.65
C ASP A 240 -18.12 -2.00 9.86
N THR A 241 -18.00 -1.96 8.51
CA THR A 241 -19.03 -1.45 7.60
C THR A 241 -19.31 -2.42 6.45
N PRO A 242 -20.49 -2.36 5.80
CA PRO A 242 -20.77 -3.14 4.59
C PRO A 242 -19.77 -2.89 3.46
N HIS A 243 -19.34 -1.64 3.29
CA HIS A 243 -18.34 -1.27 2.29
C HIS A 243 -17.00 -1.96 2.54
N ASP A 244 -16.50 -1.95 3.79
CA ASP A 244 -15.23 -2.60 4.15
C ASP A 244 -15.32 -4.11 4.00
N ALA A 245 -16.47 -4.71 4.35
CA ALA A 245 -16.73 -6.14 4.16
C ALA A 245 -16.70 -6.53 2.68
N ALA A 246 -17.32 -5.75 1.80
CA ALA A 246 -17.30 -5.95 0.35
C ALA A 246 -15.86 -5.84 -0.21
N GLN A 247 -15.10 -4.84 0.25
CA GLN A 247 -13.70 -4.66 -0.15
C GLN A 247 -12.82 -5.81 0.34
N ALA A 248 -13.03 -6.25 1.58
CA ALA A 248 -12.35 -7.43 2.15
C ALA A 248 -12.60 -8.69 1.33
N LYS A 249 -13.86 -8.92 0.95
CA LYS A 249 -14.25 -10.06 0.09
C LYS A 249 -13.58 -9.99 -1.27
N LYS A 250 -13.53 -8.81 -1.88
CA LYS A 250 -12.85 -8.56 -3.16
C LYS A 250 -11.34 -8.88 -3.09
N PHE A 251 -10.71 -8.63 -1.96
CA PHE A 251 -9.30 -8.98 -1.71
C PHE A 251 -9.11 -10.47 -1.32
N GLY A 252 -10.17 -11.27 -1.29
CA GLY A 252 -10.09 -12.70 -1.04
C GLY A 252 -10.16 -13.08 0.44
N ALA A 253 -10.65 -12.21 1.32
CA ALA A 253 -10.91 -12.57 2.71
C ALA A 253 -11.98 -13.67 2.80
N GLN A 254 -11.75 -14.62 3.71
CA GLN A 254 -12.63 -15.78 3.92
C GLN A 254 -13.53 -15.62 5.15
N GLY A 255 -13.60 -14.41 5.68
CA GLY A 255 -14.45 -14.05 6.80
C GLY A 255 -14.04 -12.74 7.43
N ILE A 256 -14.88 -12.25 8.32
CA ILE A 256 -14.57 -11.14 9.21
C ILE A 256 -14.12 -11.74 10.55
N GLY A 257 -12.89 -11.42 10.95
CA GLY A 257 -12.29 -11.87 12.21
C GLY A 257 -12.70 -11.00 13.39
N LEU A 258 -13.02 -9.73 13.13
CA LEU A 258 -13.54 -8.79 14.10
C LEU A 258 -14.35 -7.70 13.42
N CYS A 259 -15.63 -7.62 13.77
CA CYS A 259 -16.51 -6.48 13.57
C CYS A 259 -16.72 -5.80 14.92
N ARG A 260 -16.33 -4.54 15.03
CA ARG A 260 -16.39 -3.73 16.26
C ARG A 260 -17.64 -2.89 16.22
N THR A 261 -18.65 -3.29 16.98
CA THR A 261 -19.96 -2.59 16.97
C THR A 261 -19.87 -1.15 17.47
N GLU A 262 -18.91 -0.84 18.34
CA GLU A 262 -18.67 0.52 18.81
C GLU A 262 -18.27 1.50 17.69
N HIS A 263 -17.65 1.02 16.61
CA HIS A 263 -17.30 1.86 15.46
C HIS A 263 -18.51 2.28 14.63
N MET A 264 -19.56 1.47 14.65
CA MET A 264 -20.83 1.82 13.97
C MET A 264 -21.49 3.07 14.54
N PHE A 265 -21.11 3.47 15.75
CA PHE A 265 -21.71 4.58 16.47
C PHE A 265 -21.02 5.92 16.23
N PHE A 266 -19.91 5.97 15.52
CA PHE A 266 -19.15 7.20 15.28
C PHE A 266 -19.68 8.04 14.10
N ASN A 267 -20.67 7.55 13.36
CA ASN A 267 -21.30 8.30 12.30
C ASN A 267 -22.10 9.48 12.88
N GLU A 268 -22.03 10.64 12.25
CA GLU A 268 -22.63 11.88 12.74
C GLU A 268 -24.13 11.78 12.98
N ASP A 269 -24.84 11.02 12.15
CA ASP A 269 -26.28 10.75 12.24
C ASP A 269 -26.66 9.90 13.47
N ARG A 270 -25.72 9.14 14.03
CA ARG A 270 -25.93 8.22 15.16
C ARG A 270 -25.51 8.79 16.50
N ILE A 271 -24.55 9.71 16.50
CA ILE A 271 -24.01 10.33 17.72
C ILE A 271 -25.11 10.88 18.64
N PRO A 272 -26.17 11.58 18.15
CA PRO A 272 -27.25 12.08 19.03
C PRO A 272 -27.99 10.97 19.78
N ALA A 273 -28.32 9.87 19.09
CA ALA A 273 -29.03 8.74 19.68
C ALA A 273 -28.19 7.98 20.71
N ILE A 274 -26.87 7.82 20.42
CA ILE A 274 -25.91 7.22 21.35
C ILE A 274 -25.77 8.08 22.62
N ARG A 275 -25.63 9.39 22.48
CA ARG A 275 -25.55 10.31 23.62
C ARG A 275 -26.81 10.23 24.46
N GLU A 276 -28.00 10.21 23.84
CA GLU A 276 -29.27 10.05 24.51
C GLU A 276 -29.34 8.72 25.30
N MET A 277 -28.87 7.63 24.69
CA MET A 277 -28.79 6.32 25.36
C MET A 277 -27.86 6.33 26.57
N ILE A 278 -26.64 6.89 26.42
CA ILE A 278 -25.66 6.94 27.51
C ILE A 278 -26.14 7.83 28.66
N CYS A 279 -26.73 8.96 28.34
CA CYS A 279 -27.23 9.96 29.33
C CYS A 279 -28.60 9.62 29.88
N SER A 280 -29.21 8.48 29.58
CA SER A 280 -30.50 8.07 30.06
C SER A 280 -30.45 7.66 31.54
N ASP A 281 -31.27 8.31 32.39
CA ASP A 281 -31.38 8.00 33.81
C ASP A 281 -32.30 6.82 34.10
N THR A 282 -33.25 6.54 33.21
CA THR A 282 -34.23 5.45 33.36
C THR A 282 -34.16 4.44 32.23
N VAL A 283 -34.65 3.22 32.51
CA VAL A 283 -34.74 2.15 31.50
C VAL A 283 -35.61 2.57 30.33
N GLU A 284 -36.75 3.21 30.59
CA GLU A 284 -37.67 3.65 29.54
C GLU A 284 -37.06 4.69 28.59
N GLN A 285 -36.26 5.63 29.12
CA GLN A 285 -35.52 6.59 28.30
C GLN A 285 -34.47 5.88 27.44
N ARG A 286 -33.77 4.93 28.03
CA ARG A 286 -32.73 4.15 27.31
C ARG A 286 -33.35 3.30 26.22
N GLU A 287 -34.48 2.64 26.46
CA GLU A 287 -35.19 1.85 25.45
C GLU A 287 -35.67 2.72 24.28
N LYS A 288 -36.13 3.95 24.52
CA LYS A 288 -36.48 4.88 23.45
C LYS A 288 -35.29 5.28 22.58
N ALA A 289 -34.13 5.48 23.19
CA ALA A 289 -32.90 5.77 22.44
C ALA A 289 -32.39 4.55 21.65
N LEU A 290 -32.47 3.36 22.26
CA LEU A 290 -32.12 2.10 21.61
C LEU A 290 -33.01 1.79 20.40
N ALA A 291 -34.32 2.06 20.50
CA ALA A 291 -35.25 1.89 19.38
C ALA A 291 -34.91 2.76 18.16
N LYS A 292 -34.15 3.85 18.33
CA LYS A 292 -33.63 4.66 17.22
C LYS A 292 -32.38 4.04 16.59
N LEU A 293 -31.56 3.36 17.39
CA LEU A 293 -30.27 2.77 16.97
C LEU A 293 -30.44 1.38 16.33
N GLU A 294 -31.39 0.60 16.83
CA GLU A 294 -31.64 -0.78 16.39
C GLU A 294 -31.79 -0.91 14.86
N PRO A 295 -32.66 -0.13 14.17
CA PRO A 295 -32.78 -0.28 12.71
C PRO A 295 -31.53 0.11 11.94
N MET A 296 -30.74 1.06 12.46
CA MET A 296 -29.48 1.47 11.83
C MET A 296 -28.44 0.35 11.94
N GLN A 297 -28.30 -0.22 13.13
CA GLN A 297 -27.35 -1.29 13.39
C GLN A 297 -27.77 -2.59 12.67
N GLN A 298 -29.08 -2.87 12.62
CA GLN A 298 -29.61 -3.99 11.85
C GLN A 298 -29.23 -3.88 10.37
N SER A 299 -29.43 -2.69 9.78
CA SER A 299 -29.06 -2.44 8.37
C SER A 299 -27.56 -2.65 8.12
N ASP A 300 -26.69 -2.25 9.06
CA ASP A 300 -25.25 -2.48 8.94
C ASP A 300 -24.92 -3.97 8.95
N PHE A 301 -25.49 -4.72 9.88
CA PHE A 301 -25.26 -6.17 9.96
C PHE A 301 -25.79 -6.89 8.72
N GLU A 302 -26.98 -6.56 8.26
CA GLU A 302 -27.54 -7.14 7.03
C GLU A 302 -26.62 -6.87 5.85
N GLY A 303 -26.15 -5.64 5.68
CA GLY A 303 -25.22 -5.28 4.62
C GLY A 303 -23.85 -6.00 4.73
N ILE A 304 -23.32 -6.18 5.96
CA ILE A 304 -22.09 -6.95 6.17
C ILE A 304 -22.31 -8.42 5.81
N TYR A 305 -23.41 -9.03 6.23
CA TYR A 305 -23.71 -10.44 5.90
C TYR A 305 -23.93 -10.65 4.42
N GLU A 306 -24.64 -9.73 3.75
CA GLU A 306 -24.81 -9.77 2.30
C GLU A 306 -23.47 -9.69 1.57
N ALA A 307 -22.60 -8.74 1.95
CA ALA A 307 -21.28 -8.56 1.36
C ALA A 307 -20.39 -9.80 1.54
N MET A 308 -20.52 -10.50 2.67
CA MET A 308 -19.72 -11.69 2.98
C MET A 308 -20.22 -13.00 2.37
N GLU A 309 -21.43 -13.03 1.78
CA GLU A 309 -21.96 -14.17 1.00
C GLU A 309 -21.80 -15.53 1.72
N GLY A 310 -22.19 -15.59 2.99
CA GLY A 310 -22.11 -16.82 3.82
C GLY A 310 -20.73 -17.10 4.44
N CYS A 311 -19.73 -16.25 4.25
CA CYS A 311 -18.48 -16.34 5.00
C CYS A 311 -18.69 -15.96 6.48
N PRO A 312 -17.92 -16.56 7.43
CA PRO A 312 -18.08 -16.28 8.85
C PRO A 312 -17.81 -14.82 9.20
N VAL A 313 -18.64 -14.24 10.07
CA VAL A 313 -18.49 -12.90 10.62
C VAL A 313 -18.45 -12.98 12.14
N THR A 314 -17.33 -12.56 12.74
CA THR A 314 -17.17 -12.49 14.20
C THR A 314 -17.48 -11.06 14.66
N ILE A 315 -18.51 -10.94 15.51
CA ILE A 315 -18.97 -9.64 16.02
C ILE A 315 -18.55 -9.51 17.48
N ARG A 316 -18.05 -8.36 17.85
CA ARG A 316 -17.80 -7.95 19.23
C ARG A 316 -18.95 -7.06 19.70
N PHE A 317 -19.60 -7.46 20.78
CA PHE A 317 -20.62 -6.70 21.47
C PHE A 317 -20.06 -5.87 22.63
#